data_46a2a4a3c9cd0353f6ed3e53e29bfd69
#
_entry.id   46a2a4a3c9cd0353f6ed3e53e29bfd69
#
_cell.length_a   1.000
_cell.length_b   1.000
_cell.length_c   1.000
_cell.angle_alpha   90.00
_cell.angle_beta   90.00
_cell.angle_gamma   90.00
#
_symmetry.space_group_name_H-M   'P 1'
#
loop_
_entity.id
_entity.type
_entity.pdbx_description
1 polymer ?
#
loop_
_entity_poly.entity_id
_entity_poly.type
_entity_poly.pdbx_seq_one_letter_code
_entity_poly.pdbx_strand_id
1 'polypeptide(L)'
;DPTTLKIAILERRVNFNDEVETDALVEAIEILGINPALVVIDTLSKNSGGLDENSNSEVKAFIGNIDNKVRRRFSTAVLICHHTGHSEAGRARGASALEADTDAAYIIKREPTTRIVTVSRERFKDSADLAPLTYQAEIIDLGDRDEFDQPVTSIALVPADPEMVSARAEGQPRGGQQKTLLRLLRRLAAESESELIWTSGDLAKIGRDAGMPRATARDAAASLTGFYLVATVGGYRLKRAGE
;
A
#
# COMPACT_ATOMS: atom_id res chain seq x y z
N ASP A 1 9.94 20.59 14.40
CA ASP A 1 9.17 20.51 15.64
C ASP A 1 7.70 20.32 15.29
N PRO A 2 7.06 19.16 15.60
CA PRO A 2 5.65 18.91 15.29
C PRO A 2 4.68 19.90 15.96
N THR A 3 5.10 20.59 16.99
CA THR A 3 4.27 21.61 17.69
C THR A 3 4.10 22.91 16.89
N THR A 4 4.87 23.09 15.81
CA THR A 4 4.79 24.27 14.95
C THR A 4 4.06 24.01 13.62
N LEU A 5 3.65 22.77 13.34
CA LEU A 5 2.92 22.44 12.13
C LEU A 5 1.49 22.99 12.21
N LYS A 6 1.16 23.96 11.35
CA LYS A 6 -0.19 24.50 11.23
C LYS A 6 -0.96 23.66 10.21
N ILE A 7 -2.02 22.99 10.67
CA ILE A 7 -2.91 22.19 9.83
C ILE A 7 -4.30 22.82 9.91
N ALA A 8 -4.90 23.09 8.75
CA ALA A 8 -6.31 23.43 8.63
C ALA A 8 -7.03 22.26 7.94
N ILE A 9 -8.14 21.81 8.51
CA ILE A 9 -8.93 20.69 7.99
C ILE A 9 -10.28 21.21 7.55
N LEU A 10 -10.66 20.93 6.31
CA LEU A 10 -12.00 21.18 5.78
C LEU A 10 -12.78 19.88 5.79
N GLU A 11 -13.78 19.75 6.65
CA GLU A 11 -14.56 18.51 6.82
C GLU A 11 -15.60 18.27 5.71
N ARG A 12 -15.88 19.28 4.87
CA ARG A 12 -16.79 19.14 3.73
C ARG A 12 -16.05 18.78 2.44
N ARG A 13 -16.76 18.15 1.53
CA ARG A 13 -16.26 17.91 0.15
C ARG A 13 -16.23 19.20 -0.63
N VAL A 14 -15.31 19.32 -1.58
CA VAL A 14 -15.22 20.38 -2.59
C VAL A 14 -15.19 19.71 -3.95
N ASN A 15 -16.16 20.04 -4.79
CA ASN A 15 -16.13 19.57 -6.17
C ASN A 15 -15.19 20.43 -7.00
N PHE A 16 -13.97 19.95 -7.23
CA PHE A 16 -12.97 20.68 -8.05
C PHE A 16 -13.31 20.70 -9.55
N ASN A 17 -14.32 20.01 -10.03
CA ASN A 17 -14.87 20.21 -11.38
C ASN A 17 -15.85 21.38 -11.45
N ASP A 18 -16.31 21.88 -10.31
CA ASP A 18 -17.15 23.05 -10.21
C ASP A 18 -16.28 24.27 -9.88
N GLU A 19 -16.26 25.23 -10.79
CA GLU A 19 -15.48 26.46 -10.61
C GLU A 19 -15.96 27.28 -9.42
N VAL A 20 -17.26 27.33 -9.17
CA VAL A 20 -17.85 28.11 -8.07
C VAL A 20 -17.45 27.52 -6.71
N GLU A 21 -17.51 26.19 -6.57
CA GLU A 21 -17.06 25.53 -5.34
C GLU A 21 -15.55 25.67 -5.11
N THR A 22 -14.77 25.61 -6.20
CA THR A 22 -13.33 25.82 -6.11
C THR A 22 -12.98 27.25 -5.72
N ASP A 23 -13.66 28.24 -6.30
CA ASP A 23 -13.47 29.65 -5.96
C ASP A 23 -13.87 29.95 -4.51
N ALA A 24 -14.96 29.35 -4.02
CA ALA A 24 -15.37 29.48 -2.63
C ALA A 24 -14.31 28.90 -1.66
N LEU A 25 -13.63 27.79 -2.01
CA LEU A 25 -12.51 27.28 -1.23
C LEU A 25 -11.34 28.27 -1.22
N VAL A 26 -10.97 28.81 -2.39
CA VAL A 26 -9.89 29.80 -2.51
C VAL A 26 -10.18 31.03 -1.65
N GLU A 27 -11.39 31.57 -1.73
CA GLU A 27 -11.82 32.71 -0.94
C GLU A 27 -11.75 32.40 0.58
N ALA A 28 -12.19 31.23 0.98
CA ALA A 28 -12.10 30.81 2.40
C ALA A 28 -10.65 30.76 2.89
N ILE A 29 -9.72 30.23 2.10
CA ILE A 29 -8.29 30.18 2.43
C ILE A 29 -7.74 31.63 2.57
N GLU A 30 -8.12 32.53 1.67
CA GLU A 30 -7.70 33.94 1.68
C GLU A 30 -8.25 34.69 2.90
N ILE A 31 -9.54 34.52 3.21
CA ILE A 31 -10.18 35.13 4.39
C ILE A 31 -9.50 34.68 5.69
N LEU A 32 -9.11 33.42 5.78
CA LEU A 32 -8.38 32.89 6.92
C LEU A 32 -6.92 33.36 6.99
N GLY A 33 -6.42 34.06 5.96
CA GLY A 33 -5.03 34.51 5.88
C GLY A 33 -4.03 33.36 5.84
N ILE A 34 -4.45 32.19 5.34
CA ILE A 34 -3.60 31.01 5.22
C ILE A 34 -2.82 31.07 3.91
N ASN A 35 -1.52 30.83 3.97
CA ASN A 35 -0.70 30.55 2.79
C ASN A 35 -0.21 29.10 2.86
N PRO A 36 -0.94 28.14 2.26
CA PRO A 36 -0.63 26.73 2.39
C PRO A 36 0.64 26.36 1.62
N ALA A 37 1.59 25.69 2.25
CA ALA A 37 2.71 25.06 1.56
C ALA A 37 2.30 23.76 0.85
N LEU A 38 1.26 23.10 1.34
CA LEU A 38 0.69 21.87 0.79
C LEU A 38 -0.82 21.87 0.94
N VAL A 39 -1.53 21.52 -0.12
CA VAL A 39 -2.96 21.22 -0.11
C VAL A 39 -3.14 19.73 -0.37
N VAL A 40 -3.85 19.03 0.51
CA VAL A 40 -4.13 17.59 0.37
C VAL A 40 -5.60 17.40 0.03
N ILE A 41 -5.87 16.70 -1.07
CA ILE A 41 -7.22 16.32 -1.54
C ILE A 41 -7.42 14.84 -1.29
N ASP A 42 -8.21 14.48 -0.28
CA ASP A 42 -8.53 13.10 0.10
C ASP A 42 -10.04 12.83 -0.02
N THR A 43 -10.43 12.17 -1.05
CA THR A 43 -9.75 11.58 -2.21
C THR A 43 -10.22 12.24 -3.50
N LEU A 44 -9.55 11.94 -4.64
CA LEU A 44 -9.99 12.37 -5.97
C LEU A 44 -11.48 12.08 -6.16
N SER A 45 -11.89 10.84 -6.00
CA SER A 45 -13.28 10.40 -6.22
C SER A 45 -14.31 11.14 -5.37
N LYS A 46 -13.96 11.54 -4.12
CA LYS A 46 -14.87 12.31 -3.26
C LYS A 46 -14.99 13.78 -3.67
N ASN A 47 -13.98 14.32 -4.33
CA ASN A 47 -13.85 15.73 -4.61
C ASN A 47 -13.91 16.06 -6.11
N SER A 48 -14.38 15.12 -6.93
CA SER A 48 -14.44 15.26 -8.40
C SER A 48 -15.86 15.41 -8.98
N GLY A 49 -16.89 15.45 -8.14
CA GLY A 49 -18.26 15.70 -8.58
C GLY A 49 -18.84 14.66 -9.55
N GLY A 50 -18.36 13.41 -9.51
CA GLY A 50 -18.83 12.35 -10.40
C GLY A 50 -18.11 12.28 -11.75
N LEU A 51 -16.92 12.84 -11.84
CA LEU A 51 -16.00 12.73 -12.98
C LEU A 51 -15.83 11.27 -13.43
N ASP A 52 -15.89 11.02 -14.74
CA ASP A 52 -15.44 9.75 -15.30
C ASP A 52 -13.91 9.68 -15.28
N GLU A 53 -13.37 8.93 -14.33
CA GLU A 53 -11.92 8.73 -14.17
C GLU A 53 -11.25 8.11 -15.41
N ASN A 54 -12.02 7.53 -16.36
CA ASN A 54 -11.49 7.00 -17.62
C ASN A 54 -11.50 8.04 -18.76
N SER A 55 -12.14 9.17 -18.55
CA SER A 55 -12.20 10.27 -19.52
C SER A 55 -10.98 11.17 -19.38
N ASN A 56 -10.03 11.08 -20.34
CA ASN A 56 -8.86 11.95 -20.36
C ASN A 56 -9.21 13.45 -20.37
N SER A 57 -10.29 13.84 -21.01
CA SER A 57 -10.73 15.25 -21.09
C SER A 57 -11.23 15.77 -19.75
N GLU A 58 -12.02 14.96 -19.04
CA GLU A 58 -12.54 15.33 -17.72
C GLU A 58 -11.44 15.40 -16.67
N VAL A 59 -10.54 14.40 -16.68
CA VAL A 59 -9.38 14.38 -15.77
C VAL A 59 -8.48 15.59 -16.00
N LYS A 60 -8.23 15.96 -17.27
CA LYS A 60 -7.46 17.17 -17.59
C LYS A 60 -8.15 18.46 -17.13
N ALA A 61 -9.46 18.56 -17.27
CA ALA A 61 -10.21 19.71 -16.79
C ALA A 61 -10.13 19.85 -15.27
N PHE A 62 -10.30 18.73 -14.56
CA PHE A 62 -10.17 18.65 -13.10
C PHE A 62 -8.77 19.08 -12.62
N ILE A 63 -7.71 18.50 -13.19
CA ILE A 63 -6.32 18.87 -12.85
C ILE A 63 -6.06 20.33 -13.18
N GLY A 64 -6.51 20.78 -14.36
CA GLY A 64 -6.33 22.17 -14.83
C GLY A 64 -6.99 23.19 -13.90
N ASN A 65 -8.17 22.87 -13.37
CA ASN A 65 -8.86 23.74 -12.41
C ASN A 65 -8.09 23.84 -11.08
N ILE A 66 -7.63 22.71 -10.55
CA ILE A 66 -6.78 22.67 -9.34
C ILE A 66 -5.47 23.44 -9.57
N ASP A 67 -4.81 23.21 -10.72
CA ASP A 67 -3.55 23.88 -11.04
C ASP A 67 -3.70 25.40 -11.09
N ASN A 68 -4.71 25.87 -11.81
CA ASN A 68 -4.91 27.31 -12.05
C ASN A 68 -5.43 28.04 -10.81
N LYS A 69 -6.43 27.46 -10.11
CA LYS A 69 -7.13 28.15 -9.02
C LYS A 69 -6.47 27.94 -7.65
N VAL A 70 -5.80 26.80 -7.44
CA VAL A 70 -5.21 26.46 -6.13
C VAL A 70 -3.69 26.52 -6.19
N ARG A 71 -3.06 25.65 -7.01
CA ARG A 71 -1.61 25.50 -6.99
C ARG A 71 -0.88 26.80 -7.36
N ARG A 72 -1.27 27.43 -8.46
CA ARG A 72 -0.64 28.69 -8.92
C ARG A 72 -1.02 29.86 -8.03
N ARG A 73 -2.26 29.93 -7.55
CA ARG A 73 -2.75 31.03 -6.72
C ARG A 73 -1.95 31.16 -5.44
N PHE A 74 -1.66 30.04 -4.77
CA PHE A 74 -0.95 30.02 -3.50
C PHE A 74 0.53 29.64 -3.62
N SER A 75 1.04 29.37 -4.81
CA SER A 75 2.38 28.80 -5.03
C SER A 75 2.63 27.55 -4.17
N THR A 76 1.62 26.70 -4.07
CA THR A 76 1.57 25.52 -3.18
C THR A 76 1.81 24.22 -3.92
N ALA A 77 2.27 23.18 -3.22
CA ALA A 77 2.16 21.82 -3.71
C ALA A 77 0.74 21.29 -3.51
N VAL A 78 0.26 20.45 -4.44
CA VAL A 78 -1.03 19.76 -4.28
C VAL A 78 -0.80 18.26 -4.31
N LEU A 79 -1.27 17.56 -3.29
CA LEU A 79 -1.27 16.10 -3.18
C LEU A 79 -2.69 15.56 -3.34
N ILE A 80 -2.91 14.72 -4.34
CA ILE A 80 -4.21 14.09 -4.56
C ILE A 80 -4.12 12.63 -4.17
N CYS A 81 -4.91 12.21 -3.18
CA CYS A 81 -5.06 10.82 -2.81
C CYS A 81 -6.03 10.12 -3.76
N HIS A 82 -5.62 8.99 -4.31
CA HIS A 82 -6.43 8.21 -5.23
C HIS A 82 -6.30 6.72 -4.95
N HIS A 83 -7.40 5.98 -5.11
CA HIS A 83 -7.39 4.53 -4.91
C HIS A 83 -6.82 3.82 -6.13
N THR A 84 -5.94 2.84 -5.90
CA THR A 84 -5.52 1.92 -6.95
C THR A 84 -6.67 1.02 -7.39
N GLY A 85 -6.73 0.69 -8.69
CA GLY A 85 -7.68 -0.31 -9.19
C GLY A 85 -7.40 -1.70 -8.61
N HIS A 86 -8.38 -2.61 -8.75
CA HIS A 86 -8.24 -4.01 -8.34
C HIS A 86 -7.29 -4.84 -9.25
N SER A 87 -6.68 -4.25 -10.28
CA SER A 87 -5.72 -4.97 -11.13
C SER A 87 -4.43 -5.24 -10.37
N GLU A 88 -3.89 -6.44 -10.51
CA GLU A 88 -2.62 -6.87 -9.89
C GLU A 88 -1.42 -5.98 -10.28
N ALA A 89 -1.55 -5.19 -11.34
CA ALA A 89 -0.51 -4.29 -11.82
C ALA A 89 -0.27 -3.05 -10.93
N GLY A 90 -1.13 -2.80 -9.92
CA GLY A 90 -0.93 -1.70 -8.96
C GLY A 90 -1.00 -0.29 -9.58
N ARG A 91 -1.48 -0.16 -10.82
CA ARG A 91 -1.67 1.14 -11.45
C ARG A 91 -2.88 1.87 -10.88
N ALA A 92 -2.79 3.20 -10.84
CA ALA A 92 -3.93 4.05 -10.53
C ALA A 92 -5.10 3.71 -11.48
N ARG A 93 -6.33 3.69 -10.95
CA ARG A 93 -7.53 3.64 -11.78
C ARG A 93 -7.61 4.92 -12.59
N GLY A 94 -8.01 4.81 -13.86
CA GLY A 94 -8.39 5.97 -14.64
C GLY A 94 -7.50 6.28 -15.82
N ALA A 95 -7.73 7.44 -16.37
CA ALA A 95 -7.12 7.90 -17.60
C ALA A 95 -5.61 8.09 -17.45
N SER A 96 -4.89 7.79 -18.51
CA SER A 96 -3.46 8.10 -18.65
C SER A 96 -3.13 9.59 -18.41
N ALA A 97 -4.14 10.47 -18.52
CA ALA A 97 -4.02 11.89 -18.23
C ALA A 97 -3.62 12.17 -16.76
N LEU A 98 -4.12 11.41 -15.79
CA LEU A 98 -3.75 11.61 -14.39
C LEU A 98 -2.25 11.38 -14.18
N GLU A 99 -1.70 10.31 -14.78
CA GLU A 99 -0.26 10.04 -14.72
C GLU A 99 0.56 11.06 -15.54
N ALA A 100 0.02 11.51 -16.69
CA ALA A 100 0.75 12.40 -17.59
C ALA A 100 0.88 13.83 -17.05
N ASP A 101 -0.15 14.33 -16.38
CA ASP A 101 -0.26 15.74 -15.99
C ASP A 101 0.20 15.99 -14.54
N THR A 102 0.62 14.94 -13.81
CA THR A 102 1.24 15.07 -12.48
C THR A 102 2.77 15.09 -12.57
N ASP A 103 3.43 15.82 -11.65
CA ASP A 103 4.89 15.90 -11.58
C ASP A 103 5.49 14.66 -10.91
N ALA A 104 4.78 14.07 -9.96
CA ALA A 104 5.17 12.88 -9.26
C ALA A 104 3.98 11.97 -8.97
N ALA A 105 4.22 10.66 -8.99
CA ALA A 105 3.25 9.65 -8.57
C ALA A 105 3.92 8.67 -7.60
N TYR A 106 3.22 8.37 -6.50
CA TYR A 106 3.66 7.43 -5.48
C TYR A 106 2.60 6.36 -5.29
N ILE A 107 3.04 5.11 -5.14
CA ILE A 107 2.16 4.02 -4.73
C ILE A 107 2.46 3.67 -3.28
N ILE A 108 1.39 3.65 -2.47
CA ILE A 108 1.46 3.21 -1.08
C ILE A 108 0.85 1.82 -0.99
N LYS A 109 1.64 0.84 -0.55
CA LYS A 109 1.20 -0.53 -0.31
C LYS A 109 1.38 -0.88 1.15
N ARG A 110 0.34 -1.46 1.76
CA ARG A 110 0.39 -2.02 3.10
C ARG A 110 0.31 -3.53 3.03
N GLU A 111 1.28 -4.20 3.65
CA GLU A 111 1.20 -5.65 3.87
C GLU A 111 0.37 -5.93 5.13
N PRO A 112 -0.79 -6.60 5.01
CA PRO A 112 -1.71 -6.77 6.14
C PRO A 112 -1.12 -7.53 7.33
N THR A 113 -0.25 -8.51 7.05
CA THR A 113 0.29 -9.42 8.07
C THR A 113 1.43 -8.79 8.86
N THR A 114 2.34 -8.12 8.18
CA THR A 114 3.52 -7.48 8.79
C THR A 114 3.25 -6.06 9.24
N ARG A 115 2.16 -5.45 8.77
CA ARG A 115 1.86 -4.02 8.92
C ARG A 115 2.94 -3.12 8.34
N ILE A 116 3.72 -3.62 7.40
CA ILE A 116 4.72 -2.81 6.70
C ILE A 116 4.00 -1.98 5.64
N VAL A 117 4.35 -0.71 5.59
CA VAL A 117 3.88 0.24 4.58
C VAL A 117 5.07 0.62 3.71
N THR A 118 4.95 0.38 2.42
CA THR A 118 5.97 0.75 1.43
C THR A 118 5.43 1.87 0.56
N VAL A 119 6.19 2.95 0.45
CA VAL A 119 5.93 4.08 -0.44
C VAL A 119 6.92 3.98 -1.59
N SER A 120 6.44 3.55 -2.75
CA SER A 120 7.23 3.43 -3.98
C SER A 120 6.96 4.63 -4.87
N ARG A 121 8.01 5.18 -5.45
CA ARG A 121 7.90 6.20 -6.48
C ARG A 121 7.66 5.51 -7.83
N GLU A 122 6.52 5.79 -8.46
CA GLU A 122 6.22 5.28 -9.81
C GLU A 122 6.71 6.23 -10.91
N ARG A 123 6.67 7.52 -10.63
CA ARG A 123 7.08 8.55 -11.58
C ARG A 123 7.61 9.78 -10.86
N PHE A 124 8.63 10.39 -11.46
CA PHE A 124 9.12 11.73 -11.10
C PHE A 124 9.79 12.35 -12.32
N LYS A 125 9.37 13.56 -12.71
CA LYS A 125 9.85 14.16 -13.96
C LYS A 125 11.33 14.54 -13.94
N ASP A 126 11.85 14.95 -12.77
CA ASP A 126 13.13 15.68 -12.68
C ASP A 126 14.16 14.99 -11.76
N SER A 127 14.03 13.71 -11.44
CA SER A 127 14.94 13.04 -10.53
C SER A 127 15.18 11.57 -10.90
N ALA A 128 16.36 11.08 -10.56
CA ALA A 128 16.69 9.66 -10.63
C ALA A 128 15.79 8.81 -9.72
N ASP A 129 15.67 7.51 -10.02
CA ASP A 129 14.94 6.57 -9.21
C ASP A 129 15.51 6.52 -7.78
N LEU A 130 14.65 6.68 -6.79
CA LEU A 130 14.98 6.52 -5.38
C LEU A 130 14.46 5.19 -4.87
N ALA A 131 15.19 4.63 -3.92
CA ALA A 131 14.73 3.45 -3.19
C ALA A 131 13.38 3.72 -2.52
N PRO A 132 12.47 2.73 -2.46
CA PRO A 132 11.21 2.86 -1.75
C PRO A 132 11.43 3.23 -0.27
N LEU A 133 10.57 4.08 0.25
CA LEU A 133 10.51 4.35 1.68
C LEU A 133 9.67 3.27 2.36
N THR A 134 10.13 2.82 3.52
CA THR A 134 9.50 1.73 4.24
C THR A 134 9.23 2.14 5.68
N TYR A 135 8.02 1.84 6.13
CA TYR A 135 7.55 2.17 7.48
C TYR A 135 6.91 0.95 8.13
N GLN A 136 7.04 0.86 9.44
CA GLN A 136 6.25 -0.05 10.28
C GLN A 136 5.04 0.73 10.80
N ALA A 137 3.83 0.20 10.60
CA ALA A 137 2.63 0.74 11.21
C ALA A 137 2.49 0.19 12.63
N GLU A 138 2.59 1.06 13.63
CA GLU A 138 2.45 0.76 15.05
C GLU A 138 1.12 1.26 15.58
N ILE A 139 0.48 0.47 16.44
CA ILE A 139 -0.73 0.92 17.14
C ILE A 139 -0.29 1.72 18.35
N ILE A 140 -0.79 2.94 18.46
CA ILE A 140 -0.56 3.83 19.60
C ILE A 140 -1.85 4.03 20.37
N ASP A 141 -1.78 4.02 21.71
CA ASP A 141 -2.88 4.40 22.59
C ASP A 141 -2.91 5.93 22.66
N LEU A 142 -4.07 6.53 22.42
CA LEU A 142 -4.25 8.00 22.47
C LEU A 142 -4.47 8.52 23.90
N GLY A 143 -4.59 7.61 24.86
CA GLY A 143 -4.84 7.94 26.27
C GLY A 143 -6.32 8.17 26.60
N ASP A 144 -7.21 8.09 25.60
CA ASP A 144 -8.65 8.22 25.77
C ASP A 144 -9.33 6.84 25.85
N ARG A 145 -10.57 6.81 26.34
CA ARG A 145 -11.44 5.63 26.38
C ARG A 145 -12.71 5.90 25.59
N ASP A 146 -13.20 4.86 24.88
CA ASP A 146 -14.48 4.93 24.19
C ASP A 146 -15.67 4.69 25.16
N GLU A 147 -16.90 4.68 24.62
CA GLU A 147 -18.12 4.46 25.40
C GLU A 147 -18.22 3.07 26.06
N PHE A 148 -17.35 2.11 25.66
CA PHE A 148 -17.25 0.76 26.21
C PHE A 148 -16.01 0.58 27.10
N ASP A 149 -15.37 1.66 27.53
CA ASP A 149 -14.12 1.68 28.33
C ASP A 149 -12.93 1.00 27.64
N GLN A 150 -12.95 0.92 26.29
CA GLN A 150 -11.83 0.39 25.53
C GLN A 150 -10.85 1.50 25.15
N PRO A 151 -9.54 1.22 25.05
CA PRO A 151 -8.56 2.21 24.62
C PRO A 151 -8.87 2.76 23.23
N VAL A 152 -8.94 4.07 23.09
CA VAL A 152 -8.95 4.72 21.78
C VAL A 152 -7.55 4.67 21.21
N THR A 153 -7.40 4.00 20.08
CA THR A 153 -6.08 3.79 19.45
C THR A 153 -6.00 4.41 18.06
N SER A 154 -4.79 4.73 17.63
CA SER A 154 -4.48 5.18 16.28
C SER A 154 -3.27 4.42 15.73
N ILE A 155 -2.83 4.77 14.52
CA ILE A 155 -1.67 4.18 13.86
C ILE A 155 -0.63 5.27 13.64
N ALA A 156 0.61 5.01 14.10
CA ALA A 156 1.78 5.78 13.74
C ALA A 156 2.63 5.01 12.72
N LEU A 157 3.21 5.74 11.77
CA LEU A 157 4.19 5.20 10.84
C LEU A 157 5.59 5.51 11.35
N VAL A 158 6.35 4.48 11.72
CA VAL A 158 7.73 4.58 12.16
C VAL A 158 8.64 4.12 11.02
N PRO A 159 9.72 4.85 10.70
CA PRO A 159 10.67 4.40 9.67
C PRO A 159 11.16 2.98 9.97
N ALA A 160 11.14 2.12 8.98
CA ALA A 160 11.62 0.75 9.09
C ALA A 160 12.84 0.54 8.20
N ASP A 161 13.79 -0.28 8.68
CA ASP A 161 14.96 -0.67 7.89
C ASP A 161 14.52 -1.50 6.68
N PRO A 162 14.84 -1.09 5.45
CA PRO A 162 14.51 -1.82 4.24
C PRO A 162 15.02 -3.27 4.23
N GLU A 163 16.19 -3.53 4.84
CA GLU A 163 16.77 -4.88 4.91
C GLU A 163 15.96 -5.78 5.86
N MET A 164 15.56 -5.27 7.02
CA MET A 164 14.67 -5.99 7.94
C MET A 164 13.29 -6.24 7.31
N VAL A 165 12.81 -5.30 6.50
CA VAL A 165 11.54 -5.42 5.77
C VAL A 165 11.65 -6.46 4.68
N SER A 166 12.74 -6.46 3.89
CA SER A 166 12.99 -7.46 2.86
C SER A 166 13.08 -8.84 3.46
N ALA A 167 13.85 -9.02 4.53
CA ALA A 167 13.98 -10.29 5.24
C ALA A 167 12.64 -10.79 5.80
N ARG A 168 11.79 -9.90 6.34
CA ARG A 168 10.43 -10.25 6.80
C ARG A 168 9.45 -10.51 5.66
N ALA A 169 9.54 -9.74 4.57
CA ALA A 169 8.70 -9.93 3.38
C ALA A 169 9.08 -11.19 2.61
N GLU A 170 10.37 -11.48 2.51
CA GLU A 170 10.90 -12.73 1.92
C GLU A 170 10.56 -13.94 2.77
N GLY A 171 10.48 -13.78 4.09
CA GLY A 171 10.07 -14.82 5.03
C GLY A 171 8.56 -15.15 5.04
N GLN A 172 7.70 -14.54 4.21
CA GLN A 172 6.26 -14.86 4.21
C GLN A 172 5.77 -15.37 2.86
N PRO A 173 4.97 -16.45 2.85
CA PRO A 173 4.38 -16.95 1.62
C PRO A 173 3.40 -15.90 1.06
N ARG A 174 3.65 -15.43 -0.18
CA ARG A 174 2.93 -14.32 -0.83
C ARG A 174 1.55 -14.69 -1.35
N GLY A 175 1.29 -15.96 -1.64
CA GLY A 175 0.02 -16.44 -2.18
C GLY A 175 -0.79 -17.29 -1.20
N GLY A 176 -2.12 -17.30 -1.36
CA GLY A 176 -3.01 -18.16 -0.56
C GLY A 176 -2.62 -19.63 -0.62
N GLN A 177 -2.20 -20.11 -1.79
CA GLN A 177 -1.78 -21.49 -2.01
C GLN A 177 -0.45 -21.82 -1.31
N GLN A 178 0.52 -20.90 -1.30
CA GLN A 178 1.78 -21.03 -0.56
C GLN A 178 1.54 -21.10 0.94
N LYS A 179 0.65 -20.25 1.46
CA LYS A 179 0.24 -20.25 2.88
C LYS A 179 -0.42 -21.57 3.26
N THR A 180 -1.28 -22.08 2.40
CA THR A 180 -1.96 -23.36 2.62
C THR A 180 -0.95 -24.52 2.62
N LEU A 181 -0.07 -24.59 1.63
CA LEU A 181 0.96 -25.63 1.55
C LEU A 181 1.89 -25.58 2.76
N LEU A 182 2.41 -24.41 3.13
CA LEU A 182 3.30 -24.26 4.29
C LEU A 182 2.60 -24.68 5.62
N ARG A 183 1.32 -24.36 5.77
CA ARG A 183 0.54 -24.78 6.95
C ARG A 183 0.43 -26.31 7.03
N LEU A 184 0.17 -26.95 5.89
CA LEU A 184 0.11 -28.42 5.81
C LEU A 184 1.45 -29.08 6.14
N LEU A 185 2.54 -28.56 5.58
CA LEU A 185 3.89 -29.09 5.85
C LEU A 185 4.25 -28.94 7.34
N ARG A 186 3.93 -27.80 7.96
CA ARG A 186 4.15 -27.58 9.40
C ARG A 186 3.32 -28.51 10.26
N ARG A 187 2.08 -28.79 9.86
CA ARG A 187 1.22 -29.75 10.55
C ARG A 187 1.79 -31.16 10.46
N LEU A 188 2.14 -31.62 9.26
CA LEU A 188 2.74 -32.94 9.05
C LEU A 188 4.06 -33.11 9.84
N ALA A 189 4.89 -32.05 9.88
CA ALA A 189 6.12 -32.07 10.65
C ALA A 189 5.86 -32.13 12.16
N ALA A 190 4.80 -31.47 12.66
CA ALA A 190 4.43 -31.51 14.08
C ALA A 190 3.81 -32.85 14.52
N GLU A 191 3.19 -33.58 13.60
CA GLU A 191 2.59 -34.89 13.80
C GLU A 191 3.62 -36.06 13.68
N SER A 192 4.85 -35.76 13.21
CA SER A 192 5.91 -36.74 12.99
C SER A 192 6.95 -36.71 14.13
N GLU A 193 7.32 -37.88 14.63
CA GLU A 193 8.41 -38.04 15.62
C GLU A 193 9.81 -37.87 15.02
N SER A 194 9.92 -37.90 13.69
CA SER A 194 11.17 -37.79 12.95
C SER A 194 11.15 -36.57 11.99
N GLU A 195 12.35 -36.07 11.63
CA GLU A 195 12.47 -35.01 10.64
C GLU A 195 11.96 -35.51 9.28
N LEU A 196 10.95 -34.83 8.72
CA LEU A 196 10.39 -35.16 7.42
C LEU A 196 11.21 -34.52 6.30
N ILE A 197 11.54 -35.33 5.29
CA ILE A 197 12.18 -34.89 4.04
C ILE A 197 11.20 -35.16 2.90
N TRP A 198 10.86 -34.13 2.16
CA TRP A 198 9.93 -34.21 1.03
C TRP A 198 10.66 -34.04 -0.28
N THR A 199 10.42 -34.90 -1.25
CA THR A 199 10.81 -34.63 -2.64
C THR A 199 9.92 -33.54 -3.24
N SER A 200 10.35 -32.95 -4.38
CA SER A 200 9.48 -32.01 -5.12
C SER A 200 8.16 -32.66 -5.54
N GLY A 201 8.16 -33.98 -5.76
CA GLY A 201 6.96 -34.76 -6.06
C GLY A 201 6.01 -34.86 -4.88
N ASP A 202 6.53 -35.08 -3.67
CA ASP A 202 5.75 -35.14 -2.42
C ASP A 202 5.11 -33.78 -2.11
N LEU A 203 5.87 -32.70 -2.22
CA LEU A 203 5.37 -31.34 -2.02
C LEU A 203 4.21 -31.01 -2.96
N ALA A 204 4.39 -31.37 -4.25
CA ALA A 204 3.33 -31.18 -5.24
C ALA A 204 2.12 -32.10 -5.00
N LYS A 205 2.33 -33.33 -4.47
CA LYS A 205 1.26 -34.25 -4.10
C LYS A 205 0.46 -33.69 -2.91
N ILE A 206 1.13 -33.27 -1.84
CA ILE A 206 0.49 -32.64 -0.65
C ILE A 206 -0.39 -31.46 -1.07
N GLY A 207 0.10 -30.60 -1.98
CA GLY A 207 -0.69 -29.51 -2.51
C GLY A 207 -1.94 -29.97 -3.27
N ARG A 208 -1.82 -31.00 -4.11
CA ARG A 208 -2.97 -31.57 -4.85
C ARG A 208 -3.99 -32.21 -3.94
N ASP A 209 -3.54 -32.96 -2.95
CA ASP A 209 -4.43 -33.61 -1.96
C ASP A 209 -5.22 -32.55 -1.14
N ALA A 210 -4.68 -31.32 -1.06
CA ALA A 210 -5.35 -30.15 -0.51
C ALA A 210 -6.22 -29.37 -1.53
N GLY A 211 -6.47 -29.94 -2.72
CA GLY A 211 -7.33 -29.35 -3.74
C GLY A 211 -6.66 -28.31 -4.67
N MET A 212 -5.33 -28.21 -4.64
CA MET A 212 -4.64 -27.30 -5.56
C MET A 212 -4.52 -27.90 -6.98
N PRO A 213 -4.70 -27.11 -8.05
CA PRO A 213 -4.34 -27.53 -9.40
C PRO A 213 -2.85 -27.95 -9.48
N ARG A 214 -2.51 -28.92 -10.35
CA ARG A 214 -1.16 -29.50 -10.44
C ARG A 214 -0.05 -28.46 -10.67
N ALA A 215 -0.29 -27.51 -11.55
CA ALA A 215 0.66 -26.41 -11.83
C ALA A 215 0.84 -25.53 -10.58
N THR A 216 -0.25 -25.10 -9.98
CA THR A 216 -0.26 -24.25 -8.78
C THR A 216 0.43 -24.92 -7.59
N ALA A 217 0.25 -26.24 -7.39
CA ALA A 217 0.93 -26.99 -6.32
C ALA A 217 2.45 -27.03 -6.53
N ARG A 218 2.91 -27.14 -7.77
CA ARG A 218 4.35 -27.08 -8.12
C ARG A 218 4.94 -25.70 -7.88
N ASP A 219 4.24 -24.66 -8.33
CA ASP A 219 4.69 -23.26 -8.18
C ASP A 219 4.71 -22.84 -6.71
N ALA A 220 3.72 -23.25 -5.92
CA ALA A 220 3.68 -23.04 -4.49
C ALA A 220 4.88 -23.71 -3.78
N ALA A 221 5.19 -24.96 -4.14
CA ALA A 221 6.33 -25.68 -3.57
C ALA A 221 7.67 -25.02 -3.94
N ALA A 222 7.85 -24.66 -5.22
CA ALA A 222 9.04 -23.97 -5.68
C ALA A 222 9.26 -22.63 -4.96
N SER A 223 8.19 -21.89 -4.74
CA SER A 223 8.24 -20.59 -4.04
C SER A 223 8.55 -20.68 -2.54
N LEU A 224 8.37 -21.85 -1.91
CA LEU A 224 8.74 -22.09 -0.52
C LEU A 224 10.21 -22.51 -0.38
N THR A 225 10.84 -22.93 -1.45
CA THR A 225 12.25 -23.38 -1.45
C THR A 225 13.19 -22.19 -1.21
N GLY A 226 14.19 -22.38 -0.36
CA GLY A 226 15.13 -21.34 0.05
C GLY A 226 14.66 -20.50 1.24
N PHE A 227 13.35 -20.25 1.38
CA PHE A 227 12.79 -19.46 2.48
C PHE A 227 12.32 -20.32 3.65
N TYR A 228 11.49 -21.31 3.37
CA TYR A 228 10.89 -22.22 4.38
C TYR A 228 11.38 -23.65 4.27
N LEU A 229 11.88 -24.02 3.09
CA LEU A 229 12.39 -25.32 2.80
C LEU A 229 13.88 -25.24 2.47
N VAL A 230 14.66 -26.05 3.15
CA VAL A 230 16.10 -26.21 2.92
C VAL A 230 16.32 -27.48 2.11
N ALA A 231 17.14 -27.38 1.06
CA ALA A 231 17.57 -28.56 0.32
C ALA A 231 18.46 -29.45 1.20
N THR A 232 18.22 -30.75 1.14
CA THR A 232 18.99 -31.77 1.85
C THR A 232 19.17 -33.01 0.97
N VAL A 233 19.92 -33.97 1.45
CA VAL A 233 20.08 -35.25 0.74
C VAL A 233 18.74 -35.96 0.65
N GLY A 234 18.23 -36.10 -0.56
CA GLY A 234 16.94 -36.75 -0.84
C GLY A 234 15.74 -35.84 -0.97
N GLY A 235 15.87 -34.53 -0.72
CA GLY A 235 14.72 -33.62 -0.88
C GLY A 235 14.85 -32.31 -0.13
N TYR A 236 13.75 -31.91 0.49
CA TYR A 236 13.61 -30.63 1.23
C TYR A 236 13.05 -30.90 2.64
N ARG A 237 13.53 -30.16 3.61
CA ARG A 237 12.95 -30.11 4.96
C ARG A 237 12.53 -28.70 5.33
N LEU A 238 11.69 -28.57 6.33
CA LEU A 238 11.40 -27.26 6.90
C LEU A 238 12.64 -26.66 7.57
N LYS A 239 12.83 -25.35 7.40
CA LYS A 239 13.82 -24.59 8.15
C LYS A 239 13.54 -24.68 9.65
N ARG A 240 14.58 -24.85 10.45
CA ARG A 240 14.51 -24.73 11.89
C ARG A 240 14.55 -23.25 12.32
N ALA A 241 14.09 -22.96 13.51
CA ALA A 241 14.20 -21.63 14.07
C ALA A 241 15.69 -21.23 14.18
N GLY A 242 16.08 -20.13 13.51
CA GLY A 242 17.45 -19.63 13.50
C GLY A 242 18.30 -20.03 12.30
N GLU A 243 17.76 -20.76 11.30
CA GLU A 243 18.43 -21.06 10.02
C GLU A 243 18.16 -20.02 8.95
#